data_9baa10826cba7a337a149821a03dfa43
#
_entry.id   9baa10826cba7a337a149821a03dfa43
#
_cell.length_a   1.000
_cell.length_b   1.000
_cell.length_c   1.000
_cell.angle_alpha   90.00
_cell.angle_beta   90.00
_cell.angle_gamma   90.00
#
_symmetry.space_group_name_H-M   'P 1'
#
loop_
_entity.id
_entity.type
_entity.pdbx_description
1 polymer ?
#
loop_
_entity_poly.entity_id
_entity_poly.type
_entity_poly.pdbx_seq_one_letter_code
_entity_poly.pdbx_strand_id
1 'polypeptide(L)'
;MTRESDRAPSSVSTSAAGEAPPPDTAPPADTAAPAAPRRRRGWLVLLSALSLLSFALAGIAALLGSEGGLQLSCRVLERLAGGQLVVTAPAGTLASSFTLASLHWRSETLDVQVQELQFDWRPAELLRARLTISRLAAGSLRVSLATSSDPVVVPERLELPLAVAIEKLEIAVIELGDHAHPDGQAATIAESLRAELASDGRVHRLL
;
A
#
# COMPACT_ATOMS: atom_id res chain seq x y z
N MET A 1 1.30 42.74 48.95
CA MET A 1 1.19 42.21 50.34
C MET A 1 2.28 41.17 50.45
N THR A 2 3.46 41.57 50.87
CA THR A 2 4.05 41.46 52.23
C THR A 2 4.24 40.01 52.65
N ARG A 3 5.36 39.49 52.93
CA ARG A 3 6.54 39.84 53.77
C ARG A 3 7.55 38.72 53.62
N GLU A 4 8.81 38.81 53.25
CA GLU A 4 9.90 39.35 54.06
C GLU A 4 10.15 38.62 55.40
N SER A 5 11.35 38.04 55.50
CA SER A 5 12.25 38.01 56.65
C SER A 5 13.19 36.80 56.50
N ASP A 6 14.45 36.95 56.14
CA ASP A 6 15.56 37.56 56.87
C ASP A 6 15.96 36.75 58.10
N ARG A 7 17.16 36.11 58.08
CA ARG A 7 18.17 36.24 59.13
C ARG A 7 19.35 35.23 59.00
N ALA A 8 20.49 35.71 58.67
CA ALA A 8 21.78 35.26 59.15
C ALA A 8 22.05 35.89 60.55
N PRO A 9 23.17 35.72 61.27
CA PRO A 9 24.43 35.04 61.04
C PRO A 9 24.96 34.32 62.32
N SER A 10 26.14 33.72 62.29
CA SER A 10 27.27 33.94 63.22
C SER A 10 28.27 32.78 63.23
N SER A 11 29.39 33.05 62.70
CA SER A 11 30.76 32.85 63.19
C SER A 11 30.97 32.19 64.55
N VAL A 12 31.96 31.29 64.64
CA VAL A 12 33.08 31.32 65.60
C VAL A 12 34.22 30.44 65.09
N SER A 13 35.41 31.05 65.06
CA SER A 13 36.73 30.47 64.93
C SER A 13 37.08 29.65 66.15
N THR A 14 38.04 28.70 65.99
CA THR A 14 39.17 28.46 66.86
C THR A 14 40.00 27.30 66.29
N SER A 15 41.08 27.55 65.72
CA SER A 15 42.48 27.43 66.11
C SER A 15 42.97 26.05 66.55
N ALA A 16 43.98 25.63 65.80
CA ALA A 16 45.25 25.00 66.15
C ALA A 16 45.26 23.57 66.65
N ALA A 17 46.01 22.78 65.95
CA ALA A 17 47.28 22.17 66.39
C ALA A 17 47.64 21.04 65.41
N GLY A 18 48.88 21.07 64.98
CA GLY A 18 49.46 20.17 64.00
C GLY A 18 49.55 18.74 64.48
N GLU A 19 49.45 17.87 63.54
CA GLU A 19 49.93 16.49 63.66
C GLU A 19 50.47 16.05 62.29
N ALA A 20 51.62 15.37 62.37
CA ALA A 20 52.47 14.96 61.25
C ALA A 20 51.78 14.01 60.29
N PRO A 21 52.19 13.94 58.99
CA PRO A 21 51.58 13.05 57.99
C PRO A 21 52.00 11.59 58.24
N PRO A 22 51.09 10.64 58.21
CA PRO A 22 51.41 9.21 58.11
C PRO A 22 51.81 8.87 56.66
N PRO A 23 52.54 7.77 56.44
CA PRO A 23 53.20 7.43 55.20
C PRO A 23 52.28 6.97 54.12
N ASP A 24 52.75 7.18 52.91
CA ASP A 24 52.24 6.66 51.61
C ASP A 24 51.45 5.38 51.74
N THR A 25 50.15 5.53 51.55
CA THR A 25 49.31 4.40 51.16
C THR A 25 49.08 4.48 49.66
N ALA A 26 49.74 3.57 48.94
CA ALA A 26 49.56 3.38 47.51
C ALA A 26 48.07 3.33 47.15
N PRO A 27 47.65 3.99 46.05
CA PRO A 27 46.26 3.91 45.60
C PRO A 27 45.93 2.46 45.22
N PRO A 28 44.74 1.95 45.60
CA PRO A 28 44.31 0.63 45.16
C PRO A 28 44.20 0.62 43.64
N ALA A 29 44.80 -0.42 43.05
CA ALA A 29 44.74 -0.72 41.64
C ALA A 29 43.29 -0.57 41.13
N ASP A 30 43.13 0.31 40.14
CA ASP A 30 41.94 0.43 39.32
C ASP A 30 41.50 -0.97 38.89
N THR A 31 40.53 -1.49 39.57
CA THR A 31 39.77 -2.66 39.08
C THR A 31 38.97 -2.15 37.89
N ALA A 32 39.58 -2.22 36.72
CA ALA A 32 38.89 -1.98 35.46
C ALA A 32 37.65 -2.86 35.40
N ALA A 33 36.50 -2.26 35.65
CA ALA A 33 35.20 -2.92 35.44
C ALA A 33 35.15 -3.44 34.00
N PRO A 34 34.83 -4.70 33.79
CA PRO A 34 34.78 -5.26 32.46
C PRO A 34 33.75 -4.45 31.62
N ALA A 35 34.24 -3.82 30.57
CA ALA A 35 33.43 -3.08 29.64
C ALA A 35 32.37 -4.03 29.06
N ALA A 36 31.14 -3.87 29.52
CA ALA A 36 30.00 -4.66 29.05
C ALA A 36 29.91 -4.58 27.51
N PRO A 37 29.75 -5.68 26.82
CA PRO A 37 29.79 -5.73 25.35
C PRO A 37 28.58 -5.02 24.75
N ARG A 38 28.67 -3.72 24.54
CA ARG A 38 27.66 -2.87 23.86
C ARG A 38 27.33 -3.37 22.45
N ARG A 39 28.22 -4.15 21.84
CA ARG A 39 28.10 -4.67 20.47
C ARG A 39 27.02 -5.73 20.33
N ARG A 40 26.70 -6.51 21.37
CA ARG A 40 25.67 -7.56 21.33
C ARG A 40 24.23 -7.01 21.28
N ARG A 41 23.97 -5.83 21.90
CA ARG A 41 22.63 -5.22 21.87
C ARG A 41 22.26 -4.73 20.48
N GLY A 42 23.17 -4.14 19.72
CA GLY A 42 22.91 -3.70 18.35
C GLY A 42 22.57 -4.86 17.41
N TRP A 43 23.24 -6.00 17.58
CA TRP A 43 22.96 -7.19 16.77
C TRP A 43 21.62 -7.83 17.09
N LEU A 44 21.21 -7.86 18.36
CA LEU A 44 19.88 -8.34 18.77
C LEU A 44 18.76 -7.44 18.22
N VAL A 45 18.95 -6.12 18.23
CA VAL A 45 17.98 -5.18 17.61
C VAL A 45 17.90 -5.39 16.10
N LEU A 46 19.02 -5.60 15.44
CA LEU A 46 19.04 -5.88 14.00
C LEU A 46 18.35 -7.22 13.67
N LEU A 47 18.60 -8.27 14.46
CA LEU A 47 17.93 -9.56 14.28
C LEU A 47 16.43 -9.47 14.54
N SER A 48 16.00 -8.73 15.58
CA SER A 48 14.57 -8.55 15.86
C SER A 48 13.88 -7.75 14.76
N ALA A 49 14.52 -6.70 14.24
CA ALA A 49 14.00 -5.92 13.11
C ALA A 49 13.90 -6.76 11.83
N LEU A 50 14.92 -7.57 11.54
CA LEU A 50 14.92 -8.47 10.39
C LEU A 50 13.85 -9.57 10.53
N SER A 51 13.69 -10.13 11.72
CA SER A 51 12.63 -11.11 12.02
C SER A 51 11.24 -10.50 11.86
N LEU A 52 11.02 -9.29 12.37
CA LEU A 52 9.76 -8.59 12.22
C LEU A 52 9.45 -8.28 10.75
N LEU A 53 10.46 -7.82 10.00
CA LEU A 53 10.33 -7.58 8.56
C LEU A 53 10.01 -8.87 7.80
N SER A 54 10.70 -9.98 8.11
CA SER A 54 10.43 -11.27 7.49
C SER A 54 9.03 -11.77 7.80
N PHE A 55 8.57 -11.59 9.03
CA PHE A 55 7.21 -11.96 9.43
C PHE A 55 6.16 -11.10 8.74
N ALA A 56 6.41 -9.80 8.60
CA ALA A 56 5.52 -8.90 7.86
C ALA A 56 5.45 -9.27 6.38
N LEU A 57 6.59 -9.54 5.74
CA LEU A 57 6.64 -9.98 4.33
C LEU A 57 5.93 -11.32 4.12
N ALA A 58 6.13 -12.29 5.04
CA ALA A 58 5.43 -13.57 4.98
C ALA A 58 3.91 -13.39 5.17
N GLY A 59 3.48 -12.50 6.07
CA GLY A 59 2.08 -12.14 6.25
C GLY A 59 1.45 -11.53 5.01
N ILE A 60 2.15 -10.58 4.36
CA ILE A 60 1.71 -9.99 3.09
C ILE A 60 1.64 -11.06 1.99
N ALA A 61 2.64 -11.93 1.87
CA ALA A 61 2.65 -12.99 0.88
C ALA A 61 1.49 -13.99 1.10
N ALA A 62 1.23 -14.36 2.35
CA ALA A 62 0.10 -15.22 2.71
C ALA A 62 -1.25 -14.55 2.41
N LEU A 63 -1.38 -13.25 2.68
CA LEU A 63 -2.57 -12.47 2.36
C LEU A 63 -2.82 -12.43 0.84
N LEU A 64 -1.79 -12.08 0.06
CA LEU A 64 -1.88 -12.02 -1.39
C LEU A 64 -2.14 -13.39 -2.04
N GLY A 65 -1.63 -14.47 -1.44
CA GLY A 65 -1.77 -15.84 -1.92
C GLY A 65 -3.03 -16.56 -1.44
N SER A 66 -3.94 -15.90 -0.72
CA SER A 66 -5.15 -16.51 -0.18
C SER A 66 -6.43 -15.89 -0.73
N GLU A 67 -7.50 -16.69 -0.84
CA GLU A 67 -8.83 -16.18 -1.19
C GLU A 67 -9.35 -15.17 -0.16
N GLY A 68 -9.06 -15.40 1.13
CA GLY A 68 -9.41 -14.46 2.20
C GLY A 68 -8.75 -13.09 2.01
N GLY A 69 -7.51 -13.07 1.50
CA GLY A 69 -6.82 -11.84 1.15
C GLY A 69 -7.46 -11.09 0.00
N LEU A 70 -7.89 -11.80 -1.05
CA LEU A 70 -8.65 -11.22 -2.15
C LEU A 70 -9.96 -10.62 -1.65
N GLN A 71 -10.74 -11.36 -0.87
CA GLN A 71 -12.02 -10.87 -0.32
C GLN A 71 -11.82 -9.66 0.59
N LEU A 72 -10.78 -9.66 1.43
CA LEU A 72 -10.46 -8.51 2.28
C LEU A 72 -10.10 -7.30 1.44
N SER A 73 -9.28 -7.48 0.41
CA SER A 73 -8.87 -6.40 -0.50
C SER A 73 -10.06 -5.81 -1.24
N CYS A 74 -10.98 -6.62 -1.73
CA CYS A 74 -12.23 -6.15 -2.35
C CYS A 74 -13.06 -5.33 -1.37
N ARG A 75 -13.26 -5.80 -0.13
CA ARG A 75 -14.02 -5.06 0.90
C ARG A 75 -13.35 -3.72 1.26
N VAL A 76 -12.03 -3.69 1.35
CA VAL A 76 -11.29 -2.45 1.61
C VAL A 76 -11.48 -1.48 0.44
N LEU A 77 -11.37 -1.97 -0.79
CA LEU A 77 -11.55 -1.16 -2.00
C LEU A 77 -12.97 -0.59 -2.10
N GLU A 78 -14.00 -1.40 -1.82
CA GLU A 78 -15.40 -0.95 -1.77
C GLU A 78 -15.61 0.16 -0.73
N ARG A 79 -15.00 0.03 0.46
CA ARG A 79 -15.06 1.07 1.51
C ARG A 79 -14.34 2.34 1.09
N LEU A 80 -13.16 2.24 0.49
CA LEU A 80 -12.40 3.39 0.00
C LEU A 80 -13.12 4.10 -1.15
N ALA A 81 -13.82 3.34 -1.98
CA ALA A 81 -14.63 3.87 -3.07
C ALA A 81 -15.95 4.53 -2.60
N GLY A 82 -16.22 4.59 -1.29
CA GLY A 82 -17.40 5.27 -0.76
C GLY A 82 -18.73 4.69 -1.23
N GLY A 83 -18.77 3.39 -1.57
CA GLY A 83 -19.97 2.72 -2.11
C GLY A 83 -20.16 2.88 -3.63
N GLN A 84 -19.23 3.54 -4.31
CA GLN A 84 -19.25 3.65 -5.78
C GLN A 84 -18.84 2.36 -6.47
N LEU A 85 -18.11 1.47 -5.77
CA LEU A 85 -17.66 0.19 -6.29
C LEU A 85 -18.33 -0.95 -5.52
N VAL A 86 -18.87 -1.90 -6.26
CA VAL A 86 -19.42 -3.15 -5.73
C VAL A 86 -18.79 -4.32 -6.47
N VAL A 87 -18.22 -5.27 -5.72
CA VAL A 87 -17.59 -6.48 -6.27
C VAL A 87 -18.34 -7.71 -5.77
N THR A 88 -18.71 -8.60 -6.69
CA THR A 88 -19.48 -9.80 -6.33
C THR A 88 -18.68 -11.05 -6.62
N ALA A 89 -18.72 -11.98 -5.65
CA ALA A 89 -18.13 -13.32 -5.71
C ALA A 89 -16.68 -13.32 -6.22
N PRO A 90 -15.75 -12.63 -5.52
CA PRO A 90 -14.34 -12.71 -5.83
C PRO A 90 -13.83 -14.13 -5.50
N ALA A 91 -13.13 -14.77 -6.43
CA ALA A 91 -12.51 -16.07 -6.27
C ALA A 91 -11.10 -16.08 -6.87
N GLY A 92 -10.21 -16.89 -6.29
CA GLY A 92 -8.79 -16.95 -6.68
C GLY A 92 -7.87 -16.21 -5.74
N THR A 93 -6.74 -15.75 -6.23
CA THR A 93 -5.71 -15.08 -5.42
C THR A 93 -5.13 -13.85 -6.10
N LEU A 94 -4.81 -12.82 -5.32
CA LEU A 94 -4.14 -11.63 -5.83
C LEU A 94 -2.70 -11.92 -6.33
N ALA A 95 -2.09 -13.01 -5.86
CA ALA A 95 -0.71 -13.35 -6.24
C ALA A 95 -0.58 -13.92 -7.66
N SER A 96 -1.68 -14.34 -8.30
CA SER A 96 -1.63 -14.96 -9.63
C SER A 96 -2.82 -14.58 -10.51
N SER A 97 -3.97 -15.14 -10.20
CA SER A 97 -5.20 -14.98 -10.98
C SER A 97 -6.40 -14.88 -10.05
N PHE A 98 -7.37 -14.10 -10.47
CA PHE A 98 -8.66 -14.02 -9.80
C PHE A 98 -9.79 -13.82 -10.79
N THR A 99 -10.97 -14.19 -10.36
CA THR A 99 -12.21 -14.00 -11.11
C THR A 99 -13.19 -13.23 -10.26
N LEU A 100 -14.02 -12.41 -10.91
CA LEU A 100 -15.14 -11.71 -10.30
C LEU A 100 -16.39 -12.05 -11.08
N ALA A 101 -17.47 -12.42 -10.41
CA ALA A 101 -18.73 -12.64 -11.09
C ALA A 101 -19.28 -11.33 -11.65
N SER A 102 -19.20 -10.25 -10.88
CA SER A 102 -19.50 -8.91 -11.37
C SER A 102 -18.68 -7.84 -10.66
N LEU A 103 -18.40 -6.77 -11.38
CA LEU A 103 -17.84 -5.53 -10.88
C LEU A 103 -18.72 -4.39 -11.37
N HIS A 104 -19.19 -3.57 -10.47
CA HIS A 104 -20.02 -2.42 -10.77
C HIS A 104 -19.39 -1.17 -10.16
N TRP A 105 -19.07 -0.23 -11.02
CA TRP A 105 -18.58 1.10 -10.64
C TRP A 105 -19.61 2.15 -11.04
N ARG A 106 -20.10 2.91 -10.08
CA ARG A 106 -21.03 4.00 -10.30
C ARG A 106 -20.46 5.31 -9.80
N SER A 107 -20.38 6.30 -10.68
CA SER A 107 -20.09 7.70 -10.34
C SER A 107 -21.24 8.60 -10.83
N GLU A 108 -21.15 9.90 -10.63
CA GLU A 108 -22.18 10.85 -11.06
C GLU A 108 -22.37 10.90 -12.59
N THR A 109 -21.33 10.62 -13.34
CA THR A 109 -21.30 10.74 -14.82
C THR A 109 -21.10 9.43 -15.55
N LEU A 110 -20.67 8.39 -14.84
CA LEU A 110 -20.26 7.13 -15.44
C LEU A 110 -20.75 5.95 -14.61
N ASP A 111 -21.42 4.99 -15.26
CA ASP A 111 -21.76 3.69 -14.70
C ASP A 111 -21.09 2.60 -15.55
N VAL A 112 -20.26 1.79 -14.94
CA VAL A 112 -19.54 0.69 -15.60
C VAL A 112 -19.88 -0.63 -14.91
N GLN A 113 -20.38 -1.56 -15.68
CA GLN A 113 -20.69 -2.91 -15.22
C GLN A 113 -19.88 -3.91 -16.04
N VAL A 114 -19.13 -4.74 -15.34
CA VAL A 114 -18.35 -5.84 -15.93
C VAL A 114 -18.88 -7.14 -15.37
N GLN A 115 -19.17 -8.12 -16.22
CA GLN A 115 -19.57 -9.46 -15.80
C GLN A 115 -18.52 -10.48 -16.23
N GLU A 116 -18.37 -11.52 -15.40
CA GLU A 116 -17.45 -12.63 -15.65
C GLU A 116 -16.03 -12.17 -15.91
N LEU A 117 -15.51 -11.27 -15.06
CA LEU A 117 -14.15 -10.77 -15.17
C LEU A 117 -13.15 -11.86 -14.77
N GLN A 118 -12.19 -12.15 -15.63
CA GLN A 118 -11.02 -12.99 -15.37
C GLN A 118 -9.78 -12.13 -15.51
N PHE A 119 -8.91 -12.18 -14.52
CA PHE A 119 -7.70 -11.38 -14.44
C PHE A 119 -6.51 -12.26 -14.06
N ASP A 120 -5.58 -12.44 -15.00
CA ASP A 120 -4.34 -13.16 -14.80
C ASP A 120 -3.16 -12.20 -14.96
N TRP A 121 -2.29 -12.11 -13.99
CA TRP A 121 -1.17 -11.19 -14.01
C TRP A 121 0.08 -11.74 -13.33
N ARG A 122 1.21 -11.08 -13.52
CA ARG A 122 2.51 -11.48 -12.96
C ARG A 122 2.98 -10.45 -11.95
N PRO A 123 2.64 -10.59 -10.64
CA PRO A 123 3.00 -9.61 -9.62
C PRO A 123 4.52 -9.43 -9.46
N ALA A 124 5.34 -10.42 -9.75
CA ALA A 124 6.80 -10.33 -9.69
C ALA A 124 7.38 -9.26 -10.63
N GLU A 125 6.70 -8.94 -11.74
CA GLU A 125 7.12 -7.91 -12.69
C GLU A 125 6.98 -6.48 -12.10
N LEU A 126 6.13 -6.28 -11.08
CA LEU A 126 6.03 -5.01 -10.37
C LEU A 126 7.35 -4.60 -9.70
N LEU A 127 8.18 -5.57 -9.29
CA LEU A 127 9.52 -5.30 -8.76
C LEU A 127 10.45 -4.63 -9.80
N ARG A 128 10.08 -4.72 -11.08
CA ARG A 128 10.76 -4.09 -12.21
C ARG A 128 10.01 -2.87 -12.75
N ALA A 129 9.06 -2.34 -11.96
CA ALA A 129 8.16 -1.26 -12.37
C ALA A 129 7.37 -1.57 -13.66
N ARG A 130 7.00 -2.84 -13.86
CA ARG A 130 6.20 -3.31 -15.00
C ARG A 130 4.98 -4.04 -14.50
N LEU A 131 3.80 -3.67 -14.98
CA LEU A 131 2.55 -4.40 -14.80
C LEU A 131 2.30 -5.27 -16.03
N THR A 132 2.46 -6.59 -15.88
CA THR A 132 2.20 -7.54 -16.95
C THR A 132 0.93 -8.32 -16.64
N ILE A 133 -0.09 -8.09 -17.45
CA ILE A 133 -1.38 -8.80 -17.42
C ILE A 133 -1.35 -9.83 -18.53
N SER A 134 -1.29 -11.11 -18.17
CA SER A 134 -1.23 -12.19 -19.15
C SER A 134 -2.58 -12.40 -19.82
N ARG A 135 -3.67 -12.20 -19.07
CA ARG A 135 -5.02 -12.30 -19.60
C ARG A 135 -5.98 -11.38 -18.84
N LEU A 136 -6.74 -10.62 -19.58
CA LEU A 136 -7.88 -9.89 -19.10
C LEU A 136 -9.09 -10.28 -19.97
N ALA A 137 -10.03 -11.00 -19.39
CA ALA A 137 -11.23 -11.43 -20.10
C ALA A 137 -12.48 -10.98 -19.35
N ALA A 138 -13.49 -10.55 -20.09
CA ALA A 138 -14.80 -10.20 -19.56
C ALA A 138 -15.91 -10.81 -20.45
N GLY A 139 -16.95 -11.33 -19.82
CA GLY A 139 -18.13 -11.83 -20.54
C GLY A 139 -18.93 -10.67 -21.12
N SER A 140 -19.19 -9.63 -20.33
CA SER A 140 -19.81 -8.40 -20.83
C SER A 140 -19.22 -7.16 -20.15
N LEU A 141 -19.14 -6.09 -20.91
CA LEU A 141 -18.79 -4.76 -20.46
C LEU A 141 -19.91 -3.80 -20.86
N ARG A 142 -20.65 -3.30 -19.88
CA ARG A 142 -21.65 -2.25 -20.10
C ARG A 142 -21.12 -0.93 -19.57
N VAL A 143 -21.14 0.09 -20.39
CA VAL A 143 -20.75 1.44 -20.05
C VAL A 143 -21.94 2.37 -20.29
N SER A 144 -22.38 3.07 -19.25
CA SER A 144 -23.46 4.05 -19.35
C SER A 144 -22.92 5.42 -18.98
N LEU A 145 -23.04 6.35 -19.91
CA LEU A 145 -22.53 7.73 -19.76
C LEU A 145 -23.72 8.67 -19.52
N ALA A 146 -23.56 9.59 -18.58
CA ALA A 146 -24.49 10.70 -18.45
C ALA A 146 -24.39 11.59 -19.69
N THR A 147 -25.53 12.02 -20.19
CA THR A 147 -25.56 13.00 -21.27
C THR A 147 -25.08 14.34 -20.74
N SER A 148 -23.78 14.60 -20.85
CA SER A 148 -23.16 15.84 -20.44
C SER A 148 -23.01 16.75 -21.66
N SER A 149 -23.41 18.01 -21.50
CA SER A 149 -23.20 19.06 -22.51
C SER A 149 -21.74 19.57 -22.48
N ASP A 150 -20.99 19.18 -21.49
CA ASP A 150 -19.60 19.63 -21.34
C ASP A 150 -18.68 18.85 -22.28
N PRO A 151 -17.78 19.55 -22.97
CA PRO A 151 -16.81 18.90 -23.85
C PRO A 151 -15.95 17.95 -23.03
N VAL A 152 -15.81 16.70 -23.50
CA VAL A 152 -14.91 15.72 -22.89
C VAL A 152 -13.49 16.24 -23.01
N VAL A 153 -12.90 16.66 -21.91
CA VAL A 153 -11.49 17.03 -21.84
C VAL A 153 -10.67 15.75 -21.85
N VAL A 154 -10.17 15.38 -23.02
CA VAL A 154 -9.22 14.28 -23.15
C VAL A 154 -7.86 14.77 -22.65
N PRO A 155 -7.27 14.13 -21.63
CA PRO A 155 -5.94 14.52 -21.17
C PRO A 155 -4.92 14.39 -22.32
N GLU A 156 -4.19 15.43 -22.62
CA GLU A 156 -3.20 15.47 -23.73
C GLU A 156 -2.05 14.48 -23.54
N ARG A 157 -1.81 14.05 -22.31
CA ARG A 157 -0.77 13.08 -21.95
C ARG A 157 -1.25 12.13 -20.87
N LEU A 158 -1.28 10.86 -21.19
CA LEU A 158 -1.44 9.75 -20.24
C LEU A 158 -0.04 9.23 -19.88
N GLU A 159 0.60 9.86 -18.89
CA GLU A 159 1.86 9.35 -18.37
C GLU A 159 1.56 8.35 -17.25
N LEU A 160 1.82 7.08 -17.51
CA LEU A 160 1.68 6.04 -16.49
C LEU A 160 3.00 5.92 -15.70
N PRO A 161 2.94 5.79 -14.37
CA PRO A 161 4.15 5.71 -13.53
C PRO A 161 4.91 4.38 -13.71
N LEU A 162 4.36 3.45 -14.47
CA LEU A 162 4.94 2.14 -14.75
C LEU A 162 4.59 1.68 -16.17
N ALA A 163 5.43 0.80 -16.71
CA ALA A 163 5.13 0.16 -17.99
C ALA A 163 3.99 -0.85 -17.82
N VAL A 164 3.02 -0.83 -18.73
CA VAL A 164 1.86 -1.73 -18.70
C VAL A 164 1.86 -2.58 -19.97
N ALA A 165 1.72 -3.88 -19.82
CA ALA A 165 1.56 -4.82 -20.91
C ALA A 165 0.35 -5.72 -20.64
N ILE A 166 -0.57 -5.80 -21.59
CA ILE A 166 -1.69 -6.74 -21.60
C ILE A 166 -1.46 -7.68 -22.79
N GLU A 167 -1.09 -8.92 -22.50
CA GLU A 167 -0.77 -9.91 -23.53
C GLU A 167 -2.04 -10.40 -24.25
N LYS A 168 -3.17 -10.42 -23.53
CA LYS A 168 -4.43 -10.87 -24.10
C LYS A 168 -5.60 -10.16 -23.43
N LEU A 169 -6.33 -9.37 -24.21
CA LEU A 169 -7.60 -8.75 -23.85
C LEU A 169 -8.74 -9.42 -24.64
N GLU A 170 -9.73 -9.92 -23.94
CA GLU A 170 -10.92 -10.56 -24.54
C GLU A 170 -12.17 -10.01 -23.87
N ILE A 171 -13.07 -9.42 -24.65
CA ILE A 171 -14.37 -8.97 -24.17
C ILE A 171 -15.43 -9.55 -25.12
N ALA A 172 -16.33 -10.36 -24.59
CA ALA A 172 -17.30 -11.04 -25.43
C ALA A 172 -18.37 -10.07 -25.96
N VAL A 173 -18.88 -9.17 -25.12
CA VAL A 173 -19.91 -8.20 -25.50
C VAL A 173 -19.61 -6.85 -24.89
N ILE A 174 -19.70 -5.79 -25.71
CA ILE A 174 -19.61 -4.39 -25.25
C ILE A 174 -20.93 -3.71 -25.53
N GLU A 175 -21.53 -3.16 -24.49
CA GLU A 175 -22.81 -2.48 -24.52
C GLU A 175 -22.67 -1.03 -24.08
N LEU A 176 -23.35 -0.13 -24.78
CA LEU A 176 -23.49 1.26 -24.38
C LEU A 176 -24.92 1.50 -23.89
N GLY A 177 -25.04 1.99 -22.67
CA GLY A 177 -26.31 2.35 -22.03
C GLY A 177 -26.45 3.84 -21.80
N ASP A 178 -27.65 4.23 -21.42
CA ASP A 178 -27.93 5.57 -20.91
C ASP A 178 -27.76 5.58 -19.39
N HIS A 179 -27.03 6.54 -18.87
CA HIS A 179 -26.81 6.68 -17.42
C HIS A 179 -28.11 6.98 -16.65
N ALA A 180 -29.05 7.67 -17.27
CA ALA A 180 -30.36 7.96 -16.67
C ALA A 180 -31.23 6.69 -16.52
N HIS A 181 -30.96 5.67 -17.33
CA HIS A 181 -31.68 4.41 -17.34
C HIS A 181 -30.71 3.23 -17.41
N PRO A 182 -29.89 2.97 -16.37
CA PRO A 182 -28.84 1.96 -16.42
C PRO A 182 -29.39 0.53 -16.63
N ASP A 183 -30.63 0.27 -16.22
CA ASP A 183 -31.33 -0.99 -16.40
C ASP A 183 -32.16 -1.03 -17.72
N GLY A 184 -32.08 0.04 -18.51
CA GLY A 184 -32.76 0.14 -19.81
C GLY A 184 -32.10 -0.68 -20.90
N GLN A 185 -32.70 -0.58 -22.13
CA GLN A 185 -32.11 -1.21 -23.30
C GLN A 185 -30.75 -0.59 -23.61
N ALA A 186 -29.68 -1.41 -23.55
CA ALA A 186 -28.36 -1.03 -24.00
C ALA A 186 -28.15 -1.46 -25.46
N ALA A 187 -27.43 -0.64 -26.21
CA ALA A 187 -27.06 -0.98 -27.56
C ALA A 187 -25.74 -1.76 -27.55
N THR A 188 -25.72 -2.94 -28.17
CA THR A 188 -24.47 -3.67 -28.39
C THR A 188 -23.65 -2.95 -29.45
N ILE A 189 -22.46 -2.50 -29.08
CA ILE A 189 -21.55 -1.77 -29.99
C ILE A 189 -20.51 -2.69 -30.61
N ALA A 190 -20.07 -3.72 -29.86
CA ALA A 190 -19.09 -4.67 -30.35
C ALA A 190 -19.30 -6.05 -29.74
N GLU A 191 -18.96 -7.06 -30.52
CA GLU A 191 -18.94 -8.46 -30.09
C GLU A 191 -17.56 -9.04 -30.37
N SER A 192 -17.07 -9.87 -29.44
CA SER A 192 -15.80 -10.60 -29.58
C SER A 192 -14.57 -9.71 -29.79
N LEU A 193 -14.45 -8.63 -29.00
CA LEU A 193 -13.24 -7.79 -29.03
C LEU A 193 -12.04 -8.59 -28.52
N ARG A 194 -10.97 -8.59 -29.32
CA ARG A 194 -9.64 -9.10 -28.93
C ARG A 194 -8.62 -8.06 -29.24
N ALA A 195 -7.72 -7.82 -28.27
CA ALA A 195 -6.65 -6.85 -28.41
C ALA A 195 -5.45 -7.22 -27.58
N GLU A 196 -4.29 -6.66 -27.94
CA GLU A 196 -3.07 -6.66 -27.16
C GLU A 196 -2.67 -5.21 -26.91
N LEU A 197 -2.24 -4.89 -25.70
CA LEU A 197 -1.80 -3.57 -25.33
C LEU A 197 -0.38 -3.64 -24.79
N ALA A 198 0.51 -2.86 -25.35
CA ALA A 198 1.84 -2.64 -24.81
C ALA A 198 2.08 -1.14 -24.63
N SER A 199 2.50 -0.76 -23.43
CA SER A 199 2.87 0.61 -23.08
C SER A 199 4.16 0.60 -22.27
N ASP A 200 5.09 1.46 -22.64
CA ASP A 200 6.30 1.75 -21.86
C ASP A 200 6.12 2.90 -20.86
N GLY A 201 4.87 3.35 -20.65
CA GLY A 201 4.50 4.50 -19.84
C GLY A 201 4.42 5.81 -20.61
N ARG A 202 4.95 5.89 -21.83
CA ARG A 202 4.95 7.08 -22.70
C ARG A 202 4.33 6.82 -24.08
N VAL A 203 4.56 5.63 -24.61
CA VAL A 203 4.04 5.22 -25.92
C VAL A 203 3.08 4.04 -25.71
N HIS A 204 1.89 4.16 -26.25
CA HIS A 204 0.86 3.13 -26.16
C HIS A 204 0.69 2.52 -27.56
N ARG A 205 0.77 1.21 -27.66
CA ARG A 205 0.51 0.44 -28.89
C ARG A 205 -0.64 -0.52 -28.64
N LEU A 206 -1.67 -0.38 -29.45
CA LEU A 206 -2.80 -1.29 -29.54
C LEU A 206 -2.63 -2.13 -30.81
N LEU A 207 -2.71 -3.45 -30.67
CA LEU A 207 -2.60 -4.41 -31.77
C LEU A 207 -3.89 -5.25 -31.86
#